data_4b69c553867f70541b9bd1980a9e010c
#
_entry.id   4b69c553867f70541b9bd1980a9e010c
#
_cell.length_a   1.000
_cell.length_b   1.000
_cell.length_c   1.000
_cell.angle_alpha   90.00
_cell.angle_beta   90.00
_cell.angle_gamma   90.00
#
_symmetry.space_group_name_H-M   'P 1'
#
loop_
_entity.id
_entity.type
_entity.pdbx_description
1 polymer ?
#
loop_
_entity_poly.entity_id
_entity_poly.type
_entity_poly.pdbx_seq_one_letter_code
_entity_poly.pdbx_strand_id
1 'polypeptide(L)'
;MQYRTIGKTGVRISEIGFGCGNNAVLMVKASHEDQVKAVRHALDLGINFFDTAFAYGLGKSEENLGGILRELGAEPVISTKIRLEADAVGDVKAATIGAVEAGLARLQRERVEFVQLHTRVTLARGIDRKSVV
;
A
#
# COMPACT_ATOMS: atom_id res chain seq x y z
N MET A 1 -15.48 -3.05 -16.19
CA MET A 1 -14.88 -3.62 -14.95
C MET A 1 -15.97 -4.21 -14.06
N GLN A 2 -15.73 -5.36 -13.45
CA GLN A 2 -16.62 -5.91 -12.43
C GLN A 2 -16.12 -5.52 -11.03
N TYR A 3 -17.06 -5.39 -10.07
CA TYR A 3 -16.74 -4.95 -8.72
C TYR A 3 -17.32 -5.90 -7.68
N ARG A 4 -16.63 -6.06 -6.57
CA ARG A 4 -17.06 -6.86 -5.42
C ARG A 4 -17.02 -6.03 -4.13
N THR A 5 -17.93 -6.33 -3.23
CA THR A 5 -17.88 -5.76 -1.88
C THR A 5 -17.02 -6.64 -0.99
N ILE A 6 -16.07 -6.04 -0.27
CA ILE A 6 -15.21 -6.77 0.65
C ILE A 6 -15.96 -7.10 1.93
N GLY A 7 -16.33 -8.36 2.07
CA GLY A 7 -17.00 -8.86 3.26
C GLY A 7 -18.24 -8.02 3.63
N LYS A 8 -18.28 -7.55 4.89
CA LYS A 8 -19.36 -6.71 5.44
C LYS A 8 -18.97 -5.23 5.54
N THR A 9 -17.88 -4.80 4.92
CA THR A 9 -17.33 -3.44 5.08
C THR A 9 -18.09 -2.38 4.30
N GLY A 10 -18.86 -2.77 3.29
CA GLY A 10 -19.48 -1.84 2.32
C GLY A 10 -18.50 -1.31 1.26
N VAL A 11 -17.19 -1.54 1.41
CA VAL A 11 -16.18 -1.08 0.45
C VAL A 11 -16.26 -1.91 -0.82
N ARG A 12 -16.50 -1.25 -1.96
CA ARG A 12 -16.53 -1.87 -3.29
C ARG A 12 -15.21 -1.68 -4.01
N ILE A 13 -14.62 -2.79 -4.45
CA ILE A 13 -13.37 -2.79 -5.22
C ILE A 13 -13.58 -3.47 -6.57
N SER A 14 -12.74 -3.10 -7.54
CA SER A 14 -12.63 -3.82 -8.80
C SER A 14 -12.05 -5.22 -8.57
N GLU A 15 -12.51 -6.21 -9.33
CA GLU A 15 -11.98 -7.58 -9.24
C GLU A 15 -10.50 -7.68 -9.61
N ILE A 16 -10.01 -6.72 -10.39
CA ILE A 16 -8.60 -6.55 -10.72
C ILE A 16 -8.08 -5.34 -9.96
N GLY A 17 -6.98 -5.50 -9.22
CA GLY A 17 -6.28 -4.43 -8.54
C GLY A 17 -5.02 -3.99 -9.28
N PHE A 18 -4.57 -2.76 -9.04
CA PHE A 18 -3.29 -2.24 -9.49
C PHE A 18 -2.23 -2.47 -8.42
N GLY A 19 -1.27 -3.37 -8.68
CA GLY A 19 -0.17 -3.67 -7.78
C GLY A 19 1.00 -2.70 -7.97
N CYS A 20 1.37 -1.99 -6.91
CA CYS A 20 2.47 -1.02 -6.88
C CYS A 20 3.81 -1.63 -6.44
N GLY A 21 3.92 -2.97 -6.44
CA GLY A 21 5.05 -3.69 -5.87
C GLY A 21 6.36 -3.53 -6.61
N ASN A 22 7.45 -3.87 -5.91
CA ASN A 22 8.83 -3.74 -6.41
C ASN A 22 9.13 -4.57 -7.66
N ASN A 23 8.49 -5.74 -7.82
CA ASN A 23 8.81 -6.66 -8.91
C ASN A 23 8.52 -6.06 -10.30
N ALA A 24 7.51 -5.21 -10.40
CA ALA A 24 7.20 -4.49 -11.64
C ALA A 24 8.04 -3.22 -11.82
N VAL A 25 8.74 -2.77 -10.79
CA VAL A 25 9.63 -1.59 -10.73
C VAL A 25 8.94 -0.27 -11.08
N LEU A 26 7.76 -0.31 -11.69
CA LEU A 26 7.04 0.84 -12.22
C LEU A 26 6.88 1.97 -11.18
N MET A 27 6.23 1.68 -10.04
CA MET A 27 5.92 2.70 -9.04
C MET A 27 7.12 3.13 -8.18
N VAL A 28 8.31 2.56 -8.40
CA VAL A 28 9.51 2.87 -7.63
C VAL A 28 10.59 3.54 -8.47
N LYS A 29 10.81 3.07 -9.72
CA LYS A 29 11.99 3.44 -10.53
C LYS A 29 11.64 4.04 -11.90
N ALA A 30 10.43 3.84 -12.41
CA ALA A 30 10.06 4.40 -13.70
C ALA A 30 9.98 5.94 -13.65
N SER A 31 9.97 6.56 -14.82
CA SER A 31 9.77 8.00 -14.91
C SER A 31 8.40 8.40 -14.35
N HIS A 32 8.29 9.64 -13.84
CA HIS A 32 7.00 10.14 -13.36
C HIS A 32 5.92 10.08 -14.45
N GLU A 33 6.29 10.42 -15.67
CA GLU A 33 5.40 10.36 -16.84
C GLU A 33 4.82 8.96 -17.07
N ASP A 34 5.67 7.92 -17.04
CA ASP A 34 5.24 6.53 -17.21
C ASP A 34 4.34 6.07 -16.06
N GLN A 35 4.64 6.49 -14.83
CA GLN A 35 3.83 6.20 -13.67
C GLN A 35 2.46 6.84 -13.77
N VAL A 36 2.37 8.14 -14.11
CA VAL A 36 1.12 8.87 -14.32
C VAL A 36 0.30 8.22 -15.41
N LYS A 37 0.92 7.88 -16.55
CA LYS A 37 0.27 7.22 -17.68
C LYS A 37 -0.34 5.87 -17.28
N ALA A 38 0.39 5.06 -16.53
CA ALA A 38 -0.08 3.75 -16.08
C ALA A 38 -1.23 3.87 -15.07
N VAL A 39 -1.12 4.76 -14.08
CA VAL A 39 -2.16 4.97 -13.07
C VAL A 39 -3.44 5.52 -13.72
N ARG A 40 -3.32 6.52 -14.60
CA ARG A 40 -4.44 7.07 -15.37
C ARG A 40 -5.14 5.98 -16.18
N HIS A 41 -4.38 5.20 -16.92
CA HIS A 41 -4.93 4.11 -17.72
C HIS A 41 -5.66 3.07 -16.87
N ALA A 42 -5.13 2.72 -15.71
CA ALA A 42 -5.80 1.82 -14.77
C ALA A 42 -7.14 2.39 -14.29
N LEU A 43 -7.18 3.69 -13.94
CA LEU A 43 -8.40 4.37 -13.53
C LEU A 43 -9.42 4.43 -14.67
N ASP A 44 -8.99 4.73 -15.90
CA ASP A 44 -9.84 4.79 -17.10
C ASP A 44 -10.48 3.42 -17.43
N LEU A 45 -9.77 2.32 -17.13
CA LEU A 45 -10.31 0.95 -17.23
C LEU A 45 -11.27 0.59 -16.09
N GLY A 46 -11.45 1.47 -15.10
CA GLY A 46 -12.31 1.27 -13.95
C GLY A 46 -11.64 0.47 -12.81
N ILE A 47 -10.31 0.34 -12.80
CA ILE A 47 -9.58 -0.19 -11.65
C ILE A 47 -9.62 0.86 -10.56
N ASN A 48 -10.23 0.51 -9.41
CA ASN A 48 -10.35 1.39 -8.26
C ASN A 48 -9.67 0.83 -7.00
N PHE A 49 -8.89 -0.23 -7.11
CA PHE A 49 -8.16 -0.83 -5.98
C PHE A 49 -6.66 -0.83 -6.25
N PHE A 50 -5.91 -0.12 -5.42
CA PHE A 50 -4.46 0.05 -5.52
C PHE A 50 -3.78 -0.54 -4.30
N ASP A 51 -2.85 -1.46 -4.51
CA ASP A 51 -2.13 -2.16 -3.44
C ASP A 51 -0.66 -1.72 -3.42
N THR A 52 -0.26 -1.05 -2.36
CA THR A 52 1.10 -0.57 -2.11
C THR A 52 1.66 -1.07 -0.77
N ALA A 53 2.85 -0.66 -0.39
CA ALA A 53 3.46 -0.96 0.90
C ALA A 53 4.65 -0.04 1.18
N PHE A 54 4.97 0.19 2.46
CA PHE A 54 6.23 0.84 2.86
C PHE A 54 7.46 0.10 2.31
N ALA A 55 7.46 -1.23 2.33
CA ALA A 55 8.59 -2.03 1.84
C ALA A 55 8.87 -1.84 0.33
N TYR A 56 7.94 -1.27 -0.43
CA TYR A 56 8.15 -1.03 -1.86
C TYR A 56 8.97 0.25 -2.08
N GLY A 57 10.27 0.07 -2.20
CA GLY A 57 11.22 1.17 -2.34
C GLY A 57 11.36 2.02 -1.07
N LEU A 58 11.15 1.44 0.12
CA LEU A 58 11.22 2.13 1.41
C LEU A 58 10.31 3.37 1.48
N GLY A 59 9.06 3.20 1.05
CA GLY A 59 8.05 4.24 1.03
C GLY A 59 7.93 4.97 -0.32
N LYS A 60 8.88 4.77 -1.25
CA LYS A 60 8.88 5.47 -2.55
C LYS A 60 7.63 5.19 -3.37
N SER A 61 7.12 3.95 -3.33
CA SER A 61 5.87 3.59 -4.01
C SER A 61 4.66 4.34 -3.43
N GLU A 62 4.59 4.52 -2.10
CA GLU A 62 3.52 5.30 -1.46
C GLU A 62 3.62 6.78 -1.83
N GLU A 63 4.82 7.37 -1.82
CA GLU A 63 5.05 8.77 -2.21
C GLU A 63 4.64 9.03 -3.66
N ASN A 64 5.10 8.19 -4.59
CA ASN A 64 4.78 8.32 -5.99
C ASN A 64 3.28 8.14 -6.25
N LEU A 65 2.67 7.11 -5.66
CA LEU A 65 1.23 6.89 -5.81
C LEU A 65 0.42 8.06 -5.25
N GLY A 66 0.74 8.53 -4.05
CA GLY A 66 0.04 9.66 -3.42
C GLY A 66 0.13 10.94 -4.26
N GLY A 67 1.32 11.29 -4.73
CA GLY A 67 1.54 12.44 -5.60
C GLY A 67 0.75 12.36 -6.92
N ILE A 68 0.75 11.19 -7.55
CA ILE A 68 0.05 10.96 -8.81
C ILE A 68 -1.48 11.01 -8.63
N LEU A 69 -2.00 10.37 -7.59
CA LEU A 69 -3.44 10.40 -7.33
C LEU A 69 -3.94 11.81 -7.05
N ARG A 70 -3.14 12.61 -6.33
CA ARG A 70 -3.44 14.02 -6.11
C ARG A 70 -3.41 14.84 -7.40
N GLU A 71 -2.40 14.63 -8.25
CA GLU A 71 -2.29 15.26 -9.57
C GLU A 71 -3.49 14.94 -10.46
N LEU A 72 -3.98 13.69 -10.42
CA LEU A 72 -5.12 13.22 -11.18
C LEU A 72 -6.48 13.58 -10.57
N GLY A 73 -6.52 14.08 -9.33
CA GLY A 73 -7.76 14.33 -8.58
C GLY A 73 -8.55 13.05 -8.33
N ALA A 74 -7.88 11.91 -8.14
CA ALA A 74 -8.49 10.60 -8.03
C ALA A 74 -8.41 10.05 -6.60
N GLU A 75 -9.49 9.42 -6.15
CA GLU A 75 -9.59 8.83 -4.81
C GLU A 75 -9.99 7.34 -4.86
N PRO A 76 -9.14 6.47 -5.41
CA PRO A 76 -9.41 5.04 -5.39
C PRO A 76 -9.26 4.46 -3.98
N VAL A 77 -9.71 3.23 -3.81
CA VAL A 77 -9.47 2.42 -2.61
C VAL A 77 -8.00 2.05 -2.54
N ILE A 78 -7.36 2.34 -1.41
CA ILE A 78 -5.94 2.02 -1.18
C ILE A 78 -5.80 0.96 -0.09
N SER A 79 -4.98 -0.04 -0.40
CA SER A 79 -4.40 -0.96 0.56
C SER A 79 -2.92 -0.65 0.69
N THR A 80 -2.45 -0.41 1.92
CA THR A 80 -1.01 -0.37 2.21
C THR A 80 -0.62 -1.38 3.26
N LYS A 81 0.68 -1.56 3.47
CA LYS A 81 1.21 -2.56 4.38
C LYS A 81 2.27 -1.93 5.27
N ILE A 82 2.14 -2.15 6.57
CA ILE A 82 3.12 -1.72 7.57
C ILE A 82 4.01 -2.89 7.98
N ARG A 83 5.23 -2.57 8.40
CA ARG A 83 6.16 -3.51 8.97
C ARG A 83 6.43 -3.13 10.42
N LEU A 84 6.28 -4.09 11.31
CA LEU A 84 6.65 -3.93 12.71
C LEU A 84 8.01 -4.60 12.92
N GLU A 85 8.99 -3.82 13.37
CA GLU A 85 10.30 -4.35 13.72
C GLU A 85 10.27 -5.01 15.12
N ALA A 86 11.23 -5.86 15.39
CA ALA A 86 11.21 -6.66 16.62
C ALA A 86 11.42 -5.84 17.91
N ASP A 87 12.01 -4.66 17.81
CA ASP A 87 12.18 -3.70 18.91
C ASP A 87 10.87 -2.96 19.24
N ALA A 88 9.90 -2.95 18.33
CA ALA A 88 8.55 -2.42 18.58
C ALA A 88 7.71 -3.27 19.55
N VAL A 89 8.23 -4.40 20.04
CA VAL A 89 7.50 -5.33 20.94
C VAL A 89 7.11 -4.68 22.28
N GLY A 90 7.82 -3.62 22.71
CA GLY A 90 7.52 -2.90 23.95
C GLY A 90 6.22 -2.07 23.87
N ASP A 91 5.92 -1.46 22.71
CA ASP A 91 4.68 -0.72 22.46
C ASP A 91 4.21 -0.91 21.00
N VAL A 92 3.64 -2.07 20.75
CA VAL A 92 3.09 -2.42 19.42
C VAL A 92 2.02 -1.44 18.96
N LYS A 93 1.24 -0.89 19.89
CA LYS A 93 0.18 0.06 19.54
C LYS A 93 0.75 1.36 19.00
N ALA A 94 1.69 1.97 19.72
CA ALA A 94 2.33 3.20 19.27
C ALA A 94 3.10 3.00 17.96
N ALA A 95 3.84 1.89 17.83
CA ALA A 95 4.56 1.55 16.61
C ALA A 95 3.61 1.37 15.41
N THR A 96 2.47 0.72 15.62
CA THR A 96 1.46 0.55 14.56
C THR A 96 0.89 1.88 14.13
N ILE A 97 0.46 2.72 15.08
CA ILE A 97 -0.10 4.05 14.79
C ILE A 97 0.93 4.89 14.03
N GLY A 98 2.16 5.00 14.52
CA GLY A 98 3.21 5.78 13.86
C GLY A 98 3.53 5.29 12.44
N ALA A 99 3.55 3.97 12.22
CA ALA A 99 3.76 3.41 10.89
C ALA A 99 2.61 3.74 9.92
N VAL A 100 1.36 3.72 10.40
CA VAL A 100 0.18 4.10 9.60
C VAL A 100 0.21 5.59 9.29
N GLU A 101 0.43 6.45 10.27
CA GLU A 101 0.52 7.90 10.09
C GLU A 101 1.61 8.30 9.09
N ALA A 102 2.78 7.67 9.18
CA ALA A 102 3.86 7.86 8.23
C ALA A 102 3.48 7.40 6.81
N GLY A 103 2.72 6.32 6.68
CA GLY A 103 2.16 5.85 5.40
C GLY A 103 1.15 6.83 4.81
N LEU A 104 0.23 7.35 5.63
CA LEU A 104 -0.75 8.36 5.24
C LEU A 104 -0.07 9.66 4.75
N ALA A 105 0.98 10.09 5.45
CA ALA A 105 1.75 11.27 5.05
C ALA A 105 2.41 11.08 3.67
N ARG A 106 3.02 9.91 3.39
CA ARG A 106 3.60 9.60 2.08
C ARG A 106 2.55 9.51 0.98
N LEU A 107 1.41 8.88 1.27
CA LEU A 107 0.27 8.79 0.36
C LEU A 107 -0.48 10.12 0.17
N GLN A 108 -0.16 11.14 0.97
CA GLN A 108 -0.84 12.44 1.00
C GLN A 108 -2.36 12.30 1.19
N ARG A 109 -2.77 11.39 2.11
CA ARG A 109 -4.17 11.06 2.39
C ARG A 109 -4.45 11.11 3.89
N GLU A 110 -5.70 11.41 4.23
CA GLU A 110 -6.16 11.38 5.63
C GLU A 110 -6.56 9.97 6.08
N ARG A 111 -6.82 9.07 5.12
CA ARG A 111 -7.20 7.69 5.39
C ARG A 111 -6.79 6.75 4.27
N VAL A 112 -6.69 5.47 4.60
CA VAL A 112 -6.67 4.33 3.68
C VAL A 112 -7.72 3.32 4.13
N GLU A 113 -8.25 2.55 3.18
CA GLU A 113 -9.32 1.59 3.47
C GLU A 113 -8.77 0.29 4.07
N PHE A 114 -7.54 -0.06 3.72
CA PHE A 114 -6.91 -1.29 4.20
C PHE A 114 -5.47 -1.05 4.64
N VAL A 115 -5.16 -1.57 5.83
CA VAL A 115 -3.78 -1.68 6.34
C VAL A 115 -3.50 -3.15 6.62
N GLN A 116 -2.45 -3.69 6.02
CA GLN A 116 -2.02 -5.07 6.20
C GLN A 116 -0.72 -5.12 7.00
N LEU A 117 -0.54 -6.18 7.79
CA LEU A 117 0.74 -6.46 8.42
C LEU A 117 1.65 -7.18 7.42
N HIS A 118 2.77 -6.55 7.05
CA HIS A 118 3.76 -7.07 6.10
C HIS A 118 4.85 -7.91 6.78
N THR A 119 4.54 -8.42 7.96
CA THR A 119 5.42 -9.26 8.77
C THR A 119 4.84 -10.67 8.80
N ARG A 120 5.72 -11.67 8.69
CA ARG A 120 5.29 -13.07 8.84
C ARG A 120 4.75 -13.28 10.25
N VAL A 121 3.54 -13.77 10.37
CA VAL A 121 2.97 -14.23 11.64
C VAL A 121 3.29 -15.71 11.80
N THR A 122 3.98 -16.08 12.88
CA THR A 122 4.31 -17.47 13.21
C THR A 122 3.73 -17.82 14.57
N LEU A 123 3.42 -19.10 14.78
CA LEU A 123 2.99 -19.62 16.10
C LEU A 123 4.17 -19.74 17.09
N ALA A 124 5.39 -19.74 16.59
CA ALA A 124 6.59 -19.80 17.42
C ALA A 124 6.88 -18.42 18.03
N ARG A 125 7.11 -18.38 19.35
CA ARG A 125 7.47 -17.16 20.09
C ARG A 125 8.91 -16.66 19.84
N GLY A 126 9.60 -17.18 18.83
CA GLY A 126 10.92 -16.75 18.42
C GLY A 126 10.87 -16.30 16.96
N ILE A 127 11.25 -15.06 16.70
CA ILE A 127 11.45 -14.60 15.31
C ILE A 127 12.80 -15.13 14.86
N ASP A 128 12.80 -16.19 14.08
CA ASP A 128 14.01 -16.59 13.37
C ASP A 128 14.23 -15.60 12.21
N ARG A 129 15.10 -14.61 12.47
CA ARG A 129 15.47 -13.58 11.49
C ARG A 129 16.29 -14.10 10.30
N LYS A 130 16.69 -15.37 10.31
CA LYS A 130 17.55 -15.96 9.29
C LYS A 130 16.81 -16.45 8.03
N SER A 131 15.48 -16.38 8.00
CA SER A 131 14.68 -16.90 6.88
C SER A 131 14.04 -15.81 6.01
N VAL A 132 14.51 -14.58 6.09
CA VAL A 132 14.07 -13.50 5.18
C VAL A 132 15.21 -13.18 4.24
N VAL A 133 15.31 -13.92 3.16
CA VAL A 133 16.08 -13.57 1.97
C VAL A 133 15.11 -13.17 0.88
#